data_b151f524efe57944071079292fecb1a8
#
_entry.id   b151f524efe57944071079292fecb1a8
#
_cell.length_a   1.000
_cell.length_b   1.000
_cell.length_c   1.000
_cell.angle_alpha   90.00
_cell.angle_beta   90.00
_cell.angle_gamma   90.00
#
_symmetry.space_group_name_H-M   'P 1'
#
loop_
_entity.id
_entity.type
_entity.pdbx_description
1 polymer ?
#
loop_
_entity_poly.entity_id
_entity_poly.type
_entity_poly.pdbx_seq_one_letter_code
_entity_poly.pdbx_strand_id
1 'polypeptide(L)'
;MKMAIMCLAHKNFEQIEYLIQALHHNSVDVYIHVDQKNDWLYSQLMDKYEHSKKIYIINRRISVNRGGLSVVEAILALMKEVVQRNYDYVSLISGQCFPIQSMEYIINFLELNKGNEYIEGGVIGPNFWRLKCFNFFSENKNNRKMAIRVLDNICRRPQKVLIRRKTFKGLGLYKGSTWFTITYDCLKYMVDYIDQNPIYLRDYRFSYCPDESFFHILVMNSEYKSKVINNDLMEIDWINQIQGSP
;
A
#
# COMPACT_ATOMS: atom_id res chain seq x y z
N MET A 1 4.55 -23.25 -3.92
CA MET A 1 4.40 -21.81 -4.18
C MET A 1 5.29 -21.03 -3.23
N LYS A 2 5.93 -19.94 -3.65
CA LYS A 2 6.74 -19.05 -2.82
C LYS A 2 6.09 -17.66 -2.72
N MET A 3 5.95 -17.13 -1.51
CA MET A 3 5.21 -15.88 -1.25
C MET A 3 6.10 -14.86 -0.54
N ALA A 4 5.97 -13.58 -0.92
CA ALA A 4 6.52 -12.45 -0.15
C ALA A 4 5.38 -11.69 0.53
N ILE A 5 5.60 -11.28 1.77
CA ILE A 5 4.69 -10.41 2.51
C ILE A 5 5.39 -9.08 2.75
N MET A 6 4.83 -8.01 2.23
CA MET A 6 5.26 -6.62 2.44
C MET A 6 4.48 -6.03 3.61
N CYS A 7 5.15 -5.61 4.66
CA CYS A 7 4.53 -5.10 5.89
C CYS A 7 4.92 -3.64 6.14
N LEU A 8 3.93 -2.77 6.27
CA LEU A 8 4.11 -1.38 6.72
C LEU A 8 3.99 -1.31 8.24
N ALA A 9 5.09 -1.04 8.94
CA ALA A 9 5.17 -1.00 10.38
C ALA A 9 5.43 0.43 10.89
N HIS A 10 4.77 0.84 11.99
CA HIS A 10 4.98 2.17 12.58
C HIS A 10 4.94 2.18 14.12
N LYS A 11 4.48 1.10 14.76
CA LYS A 11 4.36 1.00 16.23
C LYS A 11 4.25 -0.46 16.68
N ASN A 12 4.26 -0.68 18.00
CA ASN A 12 3.95 -1.95 18.66
C ASN A 12 4.87 -3.11 18.25
N PHE A 13 6.07 -3.11 18.77
CA PHE A 13 7.08 -4.15 18.52
C PHE A 13 6.53 -5.55 18.80
N GLU A 14 5.89 -5.78 19.94
CA GLU A 14 5.33 -7.07 20.32
C GLU A 14 4.26 -7.57 19.33
N GLN A 15 3.39 -6.66 18.87
CA GLN A 15 2.39 -6.98 17.86
C GLN A 15 3.03 -7.45 16.55
N ILE A 16 4.12 -6.80 16.14
CA ILE A 16 4.86 -7.18 14.92
C ILE A 16 5.54 -8.55 15.12
N GLU A 17 6.04 -8.84 16.31
CA GLU A 17 6.59 -10.15 16.62
C GLU A 17 5.55 -11.26 16.54
N TYR A 18 4.38 -11.07 17.15
CA TYR A 18 3.27 -12.02 17.02
C TYR A 18 2.85 -12.20 15.55
N LEU A 19 2.80 -11.10 14.80
CA LEU A 19 2.52 -11.18 13.36
C LEU A 19 3.56 -12.02 12.61
N ILE A 20 4.86 -11.76 12.83
CA ILE A 20 5.95 -12.52 12.20
C ILE A 20 5.85 -14.01 12.55
N GLN A 21 5.56 -14.34 13.81
CA GLN A 21 5.36 -15.73 14.23
C GLN A 21 4.17 -16.38 13.52
N ALA A 22 3.05 -15.67 13.41
CA ALA A 22 1.86 -16.15 12.72
C ALA A 22 2.06 -16.31 11.21
N LEU A 23 2.95 -15.52 10.60
CA LEU A 23 3.31 -15.59 9.18
C LEU A 23 4.43 -16.62 8.90
N HIS A 24 4.95 -17.29 9.93
CA HIS A 24 6.06 -18.22 9.76
C HIS A 24 5.67 -19.43 8.92
N HIS A 25 6.34 -19.57 7.78
CA HIS A 25 6.21 -20.73 6.90
C HIS A 25 7.45 -20.86 5.99
N ASN A 26 7.80 -22.08 5.59
CA ASN A 26 9.00 -22.35 4.78
C ASN A 26 8.98 -21.66 3.41
N SER A 27 7.81 -21.39 2.86
CA SER A 27 7.62 -20.75 1.56
C SER A 27 7.33 -19.25 1.66
N VAL A 28 7.43 -18.63 2.84
CA VAL A 28 7.11 -17.22 3.07
C VAL A 28 8.33 -16.43 3.48
N ASP A 29 8.57 -15.32 2.81
CA ASP A 29 9.54 -14.29 3.20
C ASP A 29 8.77 -13.01 3.58
N VAL A 30 9.19 -12.32 4.65
CA VAL A 30 8.53 -11.10 5.14
C VAL A 30 9.47 -9.91 5.00
N TYR A 31 9.01 -8.86 4.33
CA TYR A 31 9.72 -7.58 4.15
C TYR A 31 9.04 -6.49 4.97
N ILE A 32 9.77 -5.83 5.83
CA ILE A 32 9.21 -4.85 6.77
C ILE A 32 9.80 -3.46 6.50
N HIS A 33 8.93 -2.52 6.13
CA HIS A 33 9.24 -1.09 6.16
C HIS A 33 8.84 -0.53 7.50
N VAL A 34 9.79 0.03 8.25
CA VAL A 34 9.52 0.74 9.50
C VAL A 34 9.48 2.24 9.22
N ASP A 35 8.39 2.91 9.62
CA ASP A 35 8.26 4.38 9.49
C ASP A 35 9.50 5.07 10.06
N GLN A 36 10.10 5.97 9.27
CA GLN A 36 11.31 6.69 9.64
C GLN A 36 11.18 7.47 10.97
N LYS A 37 9.97 7.79 11.38
CA LYS A 37 9.69 8.47 12.65
C LYS A 37 9.87 7.58 13.89
N ASN A 38 10.07 6.27 13.73
CA ASN A 38 10.22 5.34 14.85
C ASN A 38 11.56 4.59 14.76
N ASP A 39 12.64 5.26 15.18
CA ASP A 39 13.98 4.70 15.19
C ASP A 39 14.12 3.58 16.22
N TRP A 40 13.43 3.68 17.35
CA TRP A 40 13.43 2.64 18.37
C TRP A 40 12.90 1.30 17.82
N LEU A 41 11.74 1.32 17.16
CA LEU A 41 11.16 0.12 16.56
C LEU A 41 12.08 -0.48 15.48
N TYR A 42 12.70 0.40 14.67
CA TYR A 42 13.64 -0.04 13.64
C TYR A 42 14.84 -0.76 14.26
N SER A 43 15.50 -0.17 15.27
CA SER A 43 16.66 -0.78 15.94
C SER A 43 16.29 -2.12 16.56
N GLN A 44 15.15 -2.21 17.28
CA GLN A 44 14.71 -3.46 17.89
C GLN A 44 14.49 -4.59 16.86
N LEU A 45 13.88 -4.26 15.73
CA LEU A 45 13.64 -5.25 14.67
C LEU A 45 14.94 -5.62 13.94
N MET A 46 15.84 -4.66 13.70
CA MET A 46 17.15 -4.93 13.11
C MET A 46 17.98 -5.85 14.00
N ASP A 47 18.13 -5.52 15.28
CA ASP A 47 18.92 -6.32 16.25
C ASP A 47 18.41 -7.77 16.33
N LYS A 48 17.09 -7.94 16.27
CA LYS A 48 16.49 -9.28 16.40
C LYS A 48 16.54 -10.10 15.12
N TYR A 49 16.40 -9.47 13.96
CA TYR A 49 16.22 -10.16 12.69
C TYR A 49 17.35 -9.97 11.67
N GLU A 50 18.47 -9.31 12.04
CA GLU A 50 19.62 -9.06 11.18
C GLU A 50 20.14 -10.32 10.46
N HIS A 51 20.17 -11.43 11.18
CA HIS A 51 20.66 -12.71 10.64
C HIS A 51 19.55 -13.61 10.09
N SER A 52 18.32 -13.13 10.00
CA SER A 52 17.21 -13.91 9.46
C SER A 52 17.36 -14.10 7.95
N LYS A 53 17.05 -15.31 7.48
CA LYS A 53 16.98 -15.63 6.06
C LYS A 53 15.57 -15.48 5.46
N LYS A 54 14.61 -15.07 6.30
CA LYS A 54 13.18 -15.00 5.95
C LYS A 54 12.54 -13.67 6.28
N ILE A 55 13.14 -12.91 7.22
CA ILE A 55 12.63 -11.61 7.67
C ILE A 55 13.63 -10.55 7.24
N TYR A 56 13.19 -9.58 6.46
CA TYR A 56 14.02 -8.52 5.88
C TYR A 56 13.50 -7.16 6.32
N ILE A 57 14.25 -6.51 7.20
CA ILE A 57 13.96 -5.11 7.58
C ILE A 57 14.63 -4.23 6.53
N ILE A 58 13.85 -3.48 5.75
CA ILE A 58 14.43 -2.68 4.67
C ILE A 58 15.13 -1.43 5.19
N ASN A 59 16.28 -1.10 4.60
CA ASN A 59 17.08 0.07 5.01
C ASN A 59 16.48 1.39 4.53
N ARG A 60 15.78 1.37 3.37
CA ARG A 60 15.13 2.57 2.83
C ARG A 60 13.84 2.86 3.60
N ARG A 61 13.93 3.77 4.56
CA ARG A 61 12.80 4.19 5.38
C ARG A 61 12.24 5.52 4.90
N ILE A 62 10.92 5.63 4.91
CA ILE A 62 10.16 6.82 4.54
C ILE A 62 9.43 7.34 5.77
N SER A 63 9.42 8.66 5.96
CA SER A 63 8.59 9.32 7.00
C SER A 63 7.15 9.42 6.49
N VAL A 64 6.32 8.45 6.88
CA VAL A 64 4.97 8.28 6.33
C VAL A 64 3.98 9.24 6.97
N ASN A 65 3.32 10.06 6.16
CA ASN A 65 2.20 10.90 6.57
C ASN A 65 0.89 10.36 6.01
N ARG A 66 -0.02 9.97 6.89
CA ARG A 66 -1.28 9.34 6.50
C ARG A 66 -2.08 10.24 5.54
N GLY A 67 -2.50 9.67 4.41
CA GLY A 67 -3.21 10.37 3.34
C GLY A 67 -2.30 11.15 2.38
N GLY A 68 -0.99 11.13 2.60
CA GLY A 68 0.03 11.70 1.73
C GLY A 68 0.64 10.67 0.77
N LEU A 69 1.43 11.15 -0.18
CA LEU A 69 2.14 10.32 -1.16
C LEU A 69 3.20 9.43 -0.50
N SER A 70 3.71 9.84 0.66
CA SER A 70 4.70 9.09 1.43
C SER A 70 4.26 7.66 1.80
N VAL A 71 2.94 7.38 1.87
CA VAL A 71 2.43 5.99 2.00
C VAL A 71 2.79 5.18 0.76
N VAL A 72 2.54 5.71 -0.43
CA VAL A 72 2.88 5.06 -1.71
C VAL A 72 4.39 4.88 -1.83
N GLU A 73 5.19 5.88 -1.44
CA GLU A 73 6.65 5.81 -1.48
C GLU A 73 7.19 4.70 -0.56
N ALA A 74 6.58 4.49 0.60
CA ALA A 74 6.93 3.39 1.51
C ALA A 74 6.59 2.02 0.90
N ILE A 75 5.44 1.89 0.25
CA ILE A 75 5.05 0.67 -0.47
C ILE A 75 6.02 0.42 -1.63
N LEU A 76 6.37 1.43 -2.41
CA LEU A 76 7.34 1.32 -3.50
C LEU A 76 8.74 0.93 -3.00
N ALA A 77 9.15 1.39 -1.82
CA ALA A 77 10.40 0.95 -1.22
C ALA A 77 10.39 -0.56 -0.94
N LEU A 78 9.30 -1.11 -0.40
CA LEU A 78 9.10 -2.55 -0.22
C LEU A 78 9.09 -3.31 -1.54
N MET A 79 8.31 -2.83 -2.52
CA MET A 79 8.21 -3.47 -3.84
C MET A 79 9.58 -3.60 -4.51
N LYS A 80 10.43 -2.55 -4.42
CA LYS A 80 11.78 -2.55 -5.00
C LYS A 80 12.74 -3.55 -4.33
N GLU A 81 12.55 -3.87 -3.08
CA GLU A 81 13.29 -4.93 -2.41
C GLU A 81 12.77 -6.32 -2.82
N VAL A 82 11.45 -6.49 -2.91
CA VAL A 82 10.82 -7.76 -3.27
C VAL A 82 11.18 -8.18 -4.70
N VAL A 83 11.23 -7.25 -5.67
CA VAL A 83 11.54 -7.58 -7.07
C VAL A 83 12.97 -8.06 -7.28
N GLN A 84 13.86 -7.95 -6.30
CA GLN A 84 15.23 -8.49 -6.36
C GLN A 84 15.27 -10.03 -6.22
N ARG A 85 14.14 -10.66 -5.90
CA ARG A 85 14.00 -12.11 -5.76
C ARG A 85 12.75 -12.58 -6.48
N ASN A 86 12.62 -13.89 -6.67
CA ASN A 86 11.48 -14.46 -7.37
C ASN A 86 10.46 -15.05 -6.38
N TYR A 87 9.21 -14.72 -6.60
CA TYR A 87 8.04 -15.21 -5.86
C TYR A 87 6.93 -15.62 -6.82
N ASP A 88 5.92 -16.31 -6.32
CA ASP A 88 4.69 -16.54 -7.07
C ASP A 88 3.65 -15.45 -6.74
N TYR A 89 3.53 -15.10 -5.46
CA TYR A 89 2.59 -14.09 -4.95
C TYR A 89 3.26 -13.12 -3.99
N VAL A 90 2.70 -11.91 -3.93
CA VAL A 90 3.12 -10.85 -3.02
C VAL A 90 1.89 -10.23 -2.36
N SER A 91 1.86 -10.16 -1.02
CA SER A 91 0.81 -9.47 -0.27
C SER A 91 1.33 -8.21 0.38
N LEU A 92 0.51 -7.16 0.42
CA LEU A 92 0.75 -5.94 1.20
C LEU A 92 -0.17 -5.92 2.42
N ILE A 93 0.42 -5.79 3.60
CA ILE A 93 -0.28 -5.73 4.88
C ILE A 93 0.25 -4.62 5.79
N SER A 94 -0.51 -4.29 6.83
CA SER A 94 -0.04 -3.45 7.94
C SER A 94 0.56 -4.30 9.07
N GLY A 95 1.50 -3.74 9.82
CA GLY A 95 1.96 -4.32 11.09
C GLY A 95 0.88 -4.42 12.17
N GLN A 96 -0.34 -3.94 11.88
CA GLN A 96 -1.52 -4.09 12.76
C GLN A 96 -2.49 -5.19 12.26
N CYS A 97 -2.22 -5.79 11.09
CA CYS A 97 -2.98 -6.94 10.58
C CYS A 97 -2.60 -8.21 11.33
N PHE A 98 -3.46 -9.21 11.23
CA PHE A 98 -3.17 -10.57 11.71
C PHE A 98 -3.84 -11.58 10.77
N PRO A 99 -3.19 -12.72 10.42
CA PRO A 99 -3.81 -13.73 9.59
C PRO A 99 -4.95 -14.42 10.35
N ILE A 100 -6.13 -14.50 9.73
CA ILE A 100 -7.31 -15.19 10.28
C ILE A 100 -7.34 -16.66 9.86
N GLN A 101 -6.42 -17.09 9.01
CA GLN A 101 -6.20 -18.46 8.57
C GLN A 101 -4.72 -18.83 8.70
N SER A 102 -4.41 -20.12 8.75
CA SER A 102 -3.02 -20.59 8.73
C SER A 102 -2.31 -20.21 7.43
N MET A 103 -1.00 -20.01 7.47
CA MET A 103 -0.23 -19.74 6.25
C MET A 103 -0.30 -20.88 5.24
N GLU A 104 -0.39 -22.12 5.70
CA GLU A 104 -0.60 -23.28 4.82
C GLU A 104 -1.93 -23.17 4.07
N TYR A 105 -3.02 -22.80 4.75
CA TYR A 105 -4.31 -22.57 4.10
C TYR A 105 -4.23 -21.44 3.05
N ILE A 106 -3.60 -20.31 3.40
CA ILE A 106 -3.45 -19.17 2.49
C ILE A 106 -2.65 -19.55 1.25
N ILE A 107 -1.55 -20.28 1.42
CA ILE A 107 -0.70 -20.75 0.32
C ILE A 107 -1.49 -21.70 -0.59
N ASN A 108 -2.19 -22.67 -0.03
CA ASN A 108 -3.00 -23.63 -0.79
C ASN A 108 -4.14 -22.93 -1.54
N PHE A 109 -4.79 -21.96 -0.91
CA PHE A 109 -5.82 -21.13 -1.57
C PHE A 109 -5.25 -20.38 -2.78
N LEU A 110 -4.09 -19.75 -2.65
CA LEU A 110 -3.45 -19.02 -3.75
C LEU A 110 -2.94 -19.96 -4.85
N GLU A 111 -2.48 -21.16 -4.51
CA GLU A 111 -2.10 -22.18 -5.49
C GLU A 111 -3.29 -22.66 -6.33
N LEU A 112 -4.42 -22.94 -5.69
CA LEU A 112 -5.66 -23.34 -6.36
C LEU A 112 -6.23 -22.24 -7.25
N ASN A 113 -5.93 -20.97 -6.95
CA ASN A 113 -6.40 -19.78 -7.65
C ASN A 113 -5.27 -19.05 -8.38
N LYS A 114 -4.25 -19.77 -8.82
CA LYS A 114 -3.04 -19.21 -9.42
C LYS A 114 -3.35 -18.31 -10.64
N GLY A 115 -2.75 -17.13 -10.62
CA GLY A 115 -2.89 -16.13 -11.69
C GLY A 115 -3.96 -15.09 -11.45
N ASN A 116 -4.74 -15.17 -10.38
CA ASN A 116 -5.68 -14.12 -9.97
C ASN A 116 -4.96 -13.00 -9.24
N GLU A 117 -5.41 -11.77 -9.47
CA GLU A 117 -4.93 -10.55 -8.81
C GLU A 117 -5.99 -10.08 -7.81
N TYR A 118 -5.70 -10.24 -6.52
CA TYR A 118 -6.62 -9.83 -5.44
C TYR A 118 -6.36 -8.38 -5.06
N ILE A 119 -7.04 -7.49 -5.75
CA ILE A 119 -7.01 -6.04 -5.56
C ILE A 119 -8.37 -5.46 -5.92
N GLU A 120 -8.90 -4.56 -5.12
CA GLU A 120 -10.15 -3.89 -5.44
C GLU A 120 -10.00 -2.96 -6.65
N GLY A 121 -11.03 -2.87 -7.48
CA GLY A 121 -11.03 -2.10 -8.73
C GLY A 121 -12.30 -1.29 -8.94
N GLY A 122 -12.78 -0.60 -7.89
CA GLY A 122 -13.97 0.26 -7.98
C GLY A 122 -13.75 1.44 -8.91
N VAL A 123 -14.64 1.63 -9.90
CA VAL A 123 -14.61 2.78 -10.82
C VAL A 123 -14.91 4.06 -10.07
N ILE A 124 -14.13 5.09 -10.31
CA ILE A 124 -14.36 6.44 -9.77
C ILE A 124 -14.74 7.44 -10.84
N GLY A 125 -15.69 8.29 -10.49
CA GLY A 125 -16.16 9.31 -11.41
C GLY A 125 -15.10 10.38 -11.71
N PRO A 126 -15.25 11.11 -12.84
CA PRO A 126 -14.25 12.05 -13.33
C PRO A 126 -14.03 13.26 -12.41
N ASN A 127 -14.92 13.50 -11.47
CA ASN A 127 -14.85 14.60 -10.51
C ASN A 127 -14.32 14.19 -9.12
N PHE A 128 -13.66 13.05 -9.02
CA PHE A 128 -13.11 12.58 -7.76
C PHE A 128 -12.06 13.55 -7.20
N TRP A 129 -12.45 14.32 -6.21
CA TRP A 129 -11.69 15.46 -5.71
C TRP A 129 -10.30 15.08 -5.17
N ARG A 130 -10.14 13.86 -4.64
CA ARG A 130 -8.85 13.40 -4.11
C ARG A 130 -7.74 13.41 -5.16
N LEU A 131 -8.08 13.19 -6.43
CA LEU A 131 -7.16 13.20 -7.56
C LEU A 131 -7.22 14.50 -8.38
N LYS A 132 -8.38 15.15 -8.45
CA LYS A 132 -8.62 16.29 -9.35
C LYS A 132 -8.39 17.66 -8.70
N CYS A 133 -8.28 17.73 -7.37
CA CYS A 133 -7.90 18.94 -6.67
C CYS A 133 -6.44 18.86 -6.17
N PHE A 134 -5.80 20.01 -5.98
CA PHE A 134 -4.54 20.10 -5.26
C PHE A 134 -4.83 20.08 -3.76
N ASN A 135 -4.39 19.02 -3.09
CA ASN A 135 -4.49 18.84 -1.66
C ASN A 135 -3.13 19.22 -1.04
N PHE A 136 -2.92 20.50 -0.80
CA PHE A 136 -1.61 21.06 -0.41
C PHE A 136 -1.11 20.57 0.95
N PHE A 137 -2.02 20.12 1.80
CA PHE A 137 -1.71 19.71 3.17
C PHE A 137 -1.72 18.18 3.36
N SER A 138 -1.80 17.40 2.28
CA SER A 138 -1.84 15.92 2.37
C SER A 138 -0.59 15.35 3.08
N GLU A 139 0.59 15.94 2.85
CA GLU A 139 1.86 15.54 3.49
C GLU A 139 2.12 16.24 4.85
N ASN A 140 1.21 17.06 5.33
CA ASN A 140 1.39 17.71 6.61
C ASN A 140 1.16 16.73 7.76
N LYS A 141 2.13 16.60 8.69
CA LYS A 141 2.01 15.73 9.89
C LYS A 141 0.76 16.02 10.74
N ASN A 142 0.19 17.21 10.61
CA ASN A 142 -1.01 17.65 11.32
C ASN A 142 -2.27 17.67 10.42
N ASN A 143 -2.26 17.01 9.26
CA ASN A 143 -3.36 17.05 8.28
C ASN A 143 -4.73 16.62 8.85
N ARG A 144 -4.73 15.89 9.97
CA ARG A 144 -5.95 15.48 10.71
C ARG A 144 -6.48 16.54 11.67
N LYS A 145 -5.67 17.53 12.05
CA LYS A 145 -6.12 18.61 12.96
C LYS A 145 -7.18 19.45 12.26
N MET A 146 -8.24 19.83 13.01
CA MET A 146 -9.38 20.59 12.50
C MET A 146 -8.96 21.83 11.70
N ALA A 147 -8.02 22.62 12.22
CA ALA A 147 -7.53 23.82 11.56
C ALA A 147 -6.95 23.54 10.15
N ILE A 148 -6.12 22.49 10.01
CA ILE A 148 -5.55 22.12 8.72
C ILE A 148 -6.63 21.61 7.77
N ARG A 149 -7.59 20.83 8.26
CA ARG A 149 -8.73 20.34 7.46
C ARG A 149 -9.61 21.48 6.95
N VAL A 150 -9.82 22.52 7.78
CA VAL A 150 -10.56 23.73 7.39
C VAL A 150 -9.81 24.48 6.30
N LEU A 151 -8.50 24.71 6.49
CA LEU A 151 -7.64 25.36 5.48
C LEU A 151 -7.65 24.60 4.16
N ASP A 152 -7.48 23.28 4.20
CA ASP A 152 -7.52 22.43 3.00
C ASP A 152 -8.87 22.52 2.28
N ASN A 153 -9.97 22.54 3.04
CA ASN A 153 -11.31 22.74 2.48
C ASN A 153 -11.48 24.11 1.81
N ILE A 154 -10.96 25.18 2.44
CA ILE A 154 -11.00 26.53 1.86
C ILE A 154 -10.22 26.57 0.54
N CYS A 155 -9.01 26.02 0.52
CA CYS A 155 -8.18 25.94 -0.69
C CYS A 155 -8.80 25.09 -1.80
N ARG A 156 -9.56 24.05 -1.44
CA ARG A 156 -10.15 23.10 -2.38
C ARG A 156 -11.47 23.60 -3.00
N ARG A 157 -12.27 24.39 -2.28
CA ARG A 157 -13.59 24.85 -2.77
C ARG A 157 -13.53 25.54 -4.14
N PRO A 158 -12.67 26.55 -4.37
CA PRO A 158 -12.59 27.21 -5.66
C PRO A 158 -12.08 26.29 -6.78
N GLN A 159 -11.28 25.29 -6.46
CA GLN A 159 -10.72 24.38 -7.44
C GLN A 159 -11.79 23.50 -8.10
N LYS A 160 -12.90 23.21 -7.42
CA LYS A 160 -14.00 22.42 -8.00
C LYS A 160 -14.63 23.11 -9.22
N VAL A 161 -14.54 24.43 -9.30
CA VAL A 161 -15.14 25.24 -10.38
C VAL A 161 -14.08 25.79 -11.33
N LEU A 162 -12.98 26.35 -10.78
CA LEU A 162 -12.02 27.17 -11.54
C LEU A 162 -10.78 26.41 -12.01
N ILE A 163 -10.33 25.41 -11.25
CA ILE A 163 -9.03 24.75 -11.47
C ILE A 163 -9.23 23.25 -11.40
N ARG A 164 -8.99 22.56 -12.52
CA ARG A 164 -8.97 21.09 -12.55
C ARG A 164 -7.58 20.61 -12.92
N ARG A 165 -7.00 19.75 -12.08
CA ARG A 165 -5.74 19.08 -12.42
C ARG A 165 -5.97 18.22 -13.68
N LYS A 166 -5.07 18.38 -14.65
CA LYS A 166 -5.05 17.58 -15.89
C LYS A 166 -4.07 16.40 -15.73
N THR A 167 -4.32 15.56 -14.74
CA THR A 167 -3.53 14.36 -14.44
C THR A 167 -4.22 13.12 -15.00
N PHE A 168 -3.46 12.04 -15.14
CA PHE A 168 -3.96 10.71 -15.55
C PHE A 168 -4.68 10.71 -16.90
N LYS A 169 -4.16 11.48 -17.88
CA LYS A 169 -4.75 11.54 -19.22
C LYS A 169 -4.77 10.17 -19.88
N GLY A 170 -5.93 9.79 -20.42
CA GLY A 170 -6.11 8.53 -21.13
C GLY A 170 -6.27 7.30 -20.24
N LEU A 171 -6.18 7.44 -18.90
CA LEU A 171 -6.35 6.34 -17.97
C LEU A 171 -7.78 6.31 -17.39
N GLY A 172 -8.35 5.14 -17.30
CA GLY A 172 -9.52 4.89 -16.46
C GLY A 172 -9.16 5.11 -14.98
N LEU A 173 -10.04 5.74 -14.22
CA LEU A 173 -9.79 6.03 -12.81
C LEU A 173 -10.44 4.96 -11.92
N TYR A 174 -9.64 4.36 -11.05
CA TYR A 174 -10.05 3.28 -10.16
C TYR A 174 -9.58 3.55 -8.74
N LYS A 175 -10.27 3.00 -7.76
CA LYS A 175 -9.90 3.04 -6.35
C LYS A 175 -10.28 1.74 -5.66
N GLY A 176 -9.66 1.51 -4.51
CA GLY A 176 -9.98 0.40 -3.63
C GLY A 176 -9.28 0.55 -2.29
N SER A 177 -9.18 -0.53 -1.57
CA SER A 177 -8.38 -0.66 -0.37
C SER A 177 -6.89 -0.50 -0.68
N THR A 178 -6.10 -0.02 0.26
CA THR A 178 -4.62 0.04 0.11
C THR A 178 -3.99 -1.35 -0.04
N TRP A 179 -4.65 -2.36 0.51
CA TRP A 179 -4.14 -3.71 0.60
C TRP A 179 -4.40 -4.51 -0.67
N PHE A 180 -3.52 -5.45 -0.94
CA PHE A 180 -3.65 -6.35 -2.08
C PHE A 180 -2.81 -7.63 -1.90
N THR A 181 -3.20 -8.68 -2.61
CA THR A 181 -2.41 -9.90 -2.80
C THR A 181 -2.38 -10.20 -4.30
N ILE A 182 -1.23 -10.02 -4.92
CA ILE A 182 -1.07 -10.06 -6.38
C ILE A 182 0.05 -11.00 -6.79
N THR A 183 0.05 -11.40 -8.06
CA THR A 183 1.14 -12.17 -8.62
C THR A 183 2.44 -11.36 -8.65
N TYR A 184 3.56 -12.04 -8.57
CA TYR A 184 4.88 -11.41 -8.70
C TYR A 184 5.05 -10.69 -10.05
N ASP A 185 4.50 -11.26 -11.12
CA ASP A 185 4.56 -10.65 -12.46
C ASP A 185 3.80 -9.31 -12.51
N CYS A 186 2.64 -9.24 -11.88
CA CYS A 186 1.88 -8.00 -11.74
C CYS A 186 2.65 -6.95 -10.91
N LEU A 187 3.27 -7.36 -9.79
CA LEU A 187 4.11 -6.48 -8.99
C LEU A 187 5.30 -5.94 -9.79
N LYS A 188 6.01 -6.82 -10.51
CA LYS A 188 7.12 -6.44 -11.37
C LYS A 188 6.70 -5.46 -12.46
N TYR A 189 5.57 -5.74 -13.13
CA TYR A 189 4.99 -4.80 -14.11
C TYR A 189 4.79 -3.41 -13.49
N MET A 190 4.22 -3.33 -12.28
CA MET A 190 4.00 -2.03 -11.63
C MET A 190 5.31 -1.29 -11.34
N VAL A 191 6.33 -1.98 -10.85
CA VAL A 191 7.65 -1.37 -10.57
C VAL A 191 8.28 -0.88 -11.88
N ASP A 192 8.32 -1.71 -12.92
CA ASP A 192 8.89 -1.38 -14.22
C ASP A 192 8.16 -0.19 -14.86
N TYR A 193 6.82 -0.16 -14.80
CA TYR A 193 6.01 0.95 -15.30
C TYR A 193 6.34 2.27 -14.60
N ILE A 194 6.45 2.25 -13.27
CA ILE A 194 6.73 3.46 -12.49
C ILE A 194 8.13 3.98 -12.77
N ASP A 195 9.12 3.11 -12.89
CA ASP A 195 10.51 3.50 -13.20
C ASP A 195 10.64 4.08 -14.63
N GLN A 196 9.89 3.56 -15.59
CA GLN A 196 9.82 4.08 -16.95
C GLN A 196 8.96 5.35 -17.08
N ASN A 197 8.00 5.56 -16.17
CA ASN A 197 7.05 6.66 -16.22
C ASN A 197 7.06 7.51 -14.93
N PRO A 198 8.14 8.23 -14.61
CA PRO A 198 8.25 9.01 -13.35
C PRO A 198 7.20 10.12 -13.22
N ILE A 199 6.59 10.53 -14.34
CA ILE A 199 5.48 11.48 -14.36
C ILE A 199 4.28 10.93 -13.62
N TYR A 200 4.02 9.61 -13.70
CA TYR A 200 2.91 8.97 -13.02
C TYR A 200 2.96 9.19 -11.50
N LEU A 201 4.10 8.94 -10.87
CA LEU A 201 4.30 9.20 -9.45
C LEU A 201 4.19 10.71 -9.13
N ARG A 202 4.77 11.58 -9.98
CA ARG A 202 4.70 13.04 -9.80
C ARG A 202 3.26 13.55 -9.87
N ASP A 203 2.42 12.95 -10.70
CA ASP A 203 0.99 13.32 -10.80
C ASP A 203 0.21 13.07 -9.51
N TYR A 204 0.71 12.24 -8.59
CA TYR A 204 0.09 12.02 -7.29
C TYR A 204 0.53 12.99 -6.20
N ARG A 205 1.55 13.83 -6.41
CA ARG A 205 2.16 14.68 -5.38
C ARG A 205 1.19 15.49 -4.53
N PHE A 206 0.07 15.91 -5.09
CA PHE A 206 -0.96 16.68 -4.39
C PHE A 206 -2.29 15.94 -4.28
N SER A 207 -2.28 14.63 -4.44
CA SER A 207 -3.46 13.80 -4.24
C SER A 207 -3.69 13.55 -2.74
N TYR A 208 -4.94 13.24 -2.38
CA TYR A 208 -5.29 12.84 -1.02
C TYR A 208 -5.60 11.36 -0.98
N CYS A 209 -5.02 10.61 -0.03
CA CYS A 209 -5.06 9.15 0.04
C CYS A 209 -4.72 8.51 -1.32
N PRO A 210 -3.52 8.79 -1.87
CA PRO A 210 -3.11 8.24 -3.16
C PRO A 210 -2.99 6.71 -3.15
N ASP A 211 -2.67 6.11 -2.03
CA ASP A 211 -2.60 4.67 -1.78
C ASP A 211 -3.88 3.93 -2.17
N GLU A 212 -5.04 4.57 -2.00
CA GLU A 212 -6.36 4.02 -2.40
C GLU A 212 -6.62 4.05 -3.92
N SER A 213 -5.70 4.54 -4.76
CA SER A 213 -5.91 4.63 -6.21
C SER A 213 -4.66 4.39 -7.05
N PHE A 214 -3.47 4.57 -6.49
CA PHE A 214 -2.21 4.53 -7.22
C PHE A 214 -2.00 3.18 -7.91
N PHE A 215 -2.02 2.09 -7.17
CA PHE A 215 -1.81 0.75 -7.69
C PHE A 215 -3.02 0.25 -8.47
N HIS A 216 -4.22 0.64 -8.06
CA HIS A 216 -5.48 0.30 -8.72
C HIS A 216 -5.55 0.83 -10.16
N ILE A 217 -5.16 2.10 -10.38
CA ILE A 217 -5.14 2.68 -11.72
C ILE A 217 -4.12 1.97 -12.60
N LEU A 218 -2.96 1.58 -12.09
CA LEU A 218 -1.97 0.83 -12.84
C LEU A 218 -2.51 -0.54 -13.27
N VAL A 219 -2.98 -1.35 -12.33
CA VAL A 219 -3.46 -2.71 -12.60
C VAL A 219 -4.69 -2.68 -13.52
N MET A 220 -5.65 -1.80 -13.25
CA MET A 220 -6.90 -1.72 -13.99
C MET A 220 -6.78 -1.09 -15.39
N ASN A 221 -5.62 -0.51 -15.74
CA ASN A 221 -5.29 -0.04 -17.10
C ASN A 221 -4.22 -0.92 -17.77
N SER A 222 -3.97 -2.11 -17.27
CA SER A 222 -3.00 -3.06 -17.80
C SER A 222 -3.67 -4.35 -18.31
N GLU A 223 -2.87 -5.26 -18.83
CA GLU A 223 -3.30 -6.62 -19.19
C GLU A 223 -3.78 -7.45 -17.98
N TYR A 224 -3.32 -7.10 -16.77
CA TYR A 224 -3.72 -7.78 -15.53
C TYR A 224 -5.18 -7.53 -15.15
N LYS A 225 -5.83 -6.50 -15.72
CA LYS A 225 -7.23 -6.17 -15.45
C LYS A 225 -8.18 -7.36 -15.56
N SER A 226 -7.98 -8.22 -16.55
CA SER A 226 -8.82 -9.41 -16.79
C SER A 226 -8.67 -10.49 -15.72
N LYS A 227 -7.61 -10.42 -14.90
CA LYS A 227 -7.30 -11.36 -13.81
C LYS A 227 -7.69 -10.84 -12.43
N VAL A 228 -8.19 -9.60 -12.36
CA VAL A 228 -8.54 -8.95 -11.09
C VAL A 228 -9.78 -9.61 -10.49
N ILE A 229 -9.60 -10.10 -9.28
CA ILE A 229 -10.69 -10.44 -8.36
C ILE A 229 -10.90 -9.22 -7.47
N ASN A 230 -12.10 -8.64 -7.52
CA ASN A 230 -12.44 -7.42 -6.77
C ASN A 230 -12.61 -7.70 -5.27
N ASN A 231 -11.54 -8.14 -4.65
CA ASN A 231 -11.42 -8.49 -3.24
C ASN A 231 -9.94 -8.34 -2.85
N ASP A 232 -9.63 -7.72 -1.72
CA ASP A 232 -8.25 -7.52 -1.23
C ASP A 232 -7.79 -8.62 -0.26
N LEU A 233 -8.64 -9.62 0.00
CA LEU A 233 -8.45 -10.69 0.99
C LEU A 233 -8.26 -10.19 2.42
N MET A 234 -8.76 -9.00 2.74
CA MET A 234 -8.68 -8.41 4.07
C MET A 234 -10.07 -8.34 4.70
N GLU A 235 -10.16 -8.72 5.96
CA GLU A 235 -11.36 -8.49 6.78
C GLU A 235 -11.14 -7.27 7.67
N ILE A 236 -12.01 -6.27 7.58
CA ILE A 236 -11.95 -5.04 8.37
C ILE A 236 -13.28 -4.84 9.08
N ASP A 237 -13.28 -4.94 10.41
CA ASP A 237 -14.45 -4.61 11.23
C ASP A 237 -14.63 -3.10 11.33
N TRP A 238 -15.48 -2.54 10.46
CA TRP A 238 -15.82 -1.13 10.45
C TRP A 238 -16.83 -0.73 11.54
N ILE A 239 -17.52 -1.70 12.15
CA ILE A 239 -18.63 -1.46 13.09
C ILE A 239 -18.11 -1.27 14.51
N ASN A 240 -17.14 -2.09 14.94
CA ASN A 240 -16.65 -2.11 16.32
C ASN A 240 -15.36 -1.31 16.52
N GLN A 241 -15.03 -0.40 15.61
CA GLN A 241 -13.81 0.41 15.73
C GLN A 241 -13.92 1.42 16.87
N ILE A 242 -13.11 1.22 17.91
CA ILE A 242 -13.08 2.10 19.09
C ILE A 242 -12.40 3.44 18.79
N GLN A 243 -11.50 3.54 17.82
CA GLN A 243 -10.84 4.78 17.42
C GLN A 243 -10.28 4.70 15.97
N GLY A 244 -11.04 5.23 15.02
CA GLY A 244 -10.56 5.52 13.68
C GLY A 244 -10.15 4.30 12.85
N SER A 245 -10.03 4.49 11.55
CA SER A 245 -9.52 3.49 10.61
C SER A 245 -8.13 2.99 11.03
N PRO A 246 -7.86 1.70 10.90
CA PRO A 246 -6.56 1.09 11.20
C PRO A 246 -5.41 1.75 10.44
#